data_e944e62b0fedeea1a419eab8ad886790
#
_entry.id   e944e62b0fedeea1a419eab8ad886790
#
_cell.length_a   1.000
_cell.length_b   1.000
_cell.length_c   1.000
_cell.angle_alpha   90.00
_cell.angle_beta   90.00
_cell.angle_gamma   90.00
#
_symmetry.space_group_name_H-M   'P 1'
#
loop_
_entity.id
_entity.type
_entity.pdbx_description
1 polymer ?
#
loop_
_entity_poly.entity_id
_entity_poly.type
_entity_poly.pdbx_seq_one_letter_code
_entity_poly.pdbx_strand_id
1 'polypeptide(L)'
;MASLALASRADYSHLRAASRDGDVHFIRSFLRERDPYDLTACIEDAETDGCTALGFAAAHGHADAVAELLAHNANTEKARDGGATPLIVAAREGHLECVKALVIANADLGASCPGEGRTPMHLAAHRGHADICALLLAHGADPTLEDAKGMTPCMVAAHNGHHAVLRCLVADNGSGAQRFDGEHNFRTAALLLASAEGNAESVRALLQAPADARRAASCLHAALCGGDLASQRVVEVLLKGADVDGATQITESFDGKGEGGTHALHFAAEVGNRGVTKALLDADPDVDALDARGRTPLYVAAHHGHEDVVSSLLSAGADVNKREKFREETPLFAAARGGHLECVKALCAHEDVDVDARDDHWATPLHAAVAEGHVACVDWLLDRGADPNAADKNMETSLHVSVRWADARVTASLLRAGASVNKYTKRGLTPLHLAVSGAGAQSRASASAVSSLSVYGDPVSLLLFLI
;
A
#
# COMPACT_ATOMS: atom_id res chain seq x y z
N MET A 1 -30.35 58.30 -39.56
CA MET A 1 -29.80 56.93 -39.74
C MET A 1 -28.48 56.89 -38.99
N ALA A 2 -28.49 56.55 -37.72
CA ALA A 2 -27.27 56.31 -36.97
C ALA A 2 -26.64 55.00 -37.50
N SER A 3 -25.40 55.09 -37.97
CA SER A 3 -24.57 53.99 -38.37
C SER A 3 -24.54 52.96 -37.23
N LEU A 4 -25.20 51.80 -37.42
CA LEU A 4 -24.98 50.62 -36.59
C LEU A 4 -23.53 50.20 -36.82
N ALA A 5 -22.63 50.67 -35.98
CA ALA A 5 -21.26 50.19 -35.96
C ALA A 5 -21.33 48.73 -35.45
N LEU A 6 -21.23 47.76 -36.38
CA LEU A 6 -20.96 46.37 -36.08
C LEU A 6 -19.76 46.33 -35.15
N ALA A 7 -19.92 45.70 -34.00
CA ALA A 7 -18.82 45.52 -33.04
C ALA A 7 -17.61 44.92 -33.75
N SER A 8 -16.46 45.53 -33.55
CA SER A 8 -15.22 45.03 -34.16
C SER A 8 -14.68 43.82 -33.38
N ARG A 9 -13.90 42.92 -34.01
CA ARG A 9 -13.21 41.85 -33.28
C ARG A 9 -12.36 42.35 -32.11
N ALA A 10 -11.91 43.62 -32.16
CA ALA A 10 -11.18 44.25 -31.08
C ALA A 10 -12.07 44.46 -29.84
N ASP A 11 -13.35 44.79 -30.04
CA ASP A 11 -14.30 45.01 -28.94
C ASP A 11 -14.59 43.71 -28.17
N TYR A 12 -14.64 42.55 -28.88
CA TYR A 12 -14.83 41.26 -28.27
C TYR A 12 -13.64 40.83 -27.42
N SER A 13 -12.41 41.11 -27.88
CA SER A 13 -11.20 40.87 -27.11
C SER A 13 -11.11 41.72 -25.85
N HIS A 14 -11.61 42.96 -25.86
CA HIS A 14 -11.66 43.80 -24.69
C HIS A 14 -12.64 43.30 -23.62
N LEU A 15 -13.82 42.77 -24.02
CA LEU A 15 -14.76 42.17 -23.08
C LEU A 15 -14.17 40.97 -22.40
N ARG A 16 -13.49 40.09 -23.14
CA ARG A 16 -12.82 38.92 -22.57
C ARG A 16 -11.66 39.30 -21.64
N ALA A 17 -10.87 40.29 -22.02
CA ALA A 17 -9.79 40.82 -21.17
C ALA A 17 -10.35 41.41 -19.87
N ALA A 18 -11.37 42.24 -19.95
CA ALA A 18 -12.05 42.78 -18.78
C ALA A 18 -12.67 41.73 -17.88
N SER A 19 -13.21 40.63 -18.49
CA SER A 19 -13.77 39.50 -17.76
C SER A 19 -12.69 38.69 -17.07
N ARG A 20 -11.51 38.52 -17.68
CA ARG A 20 -10.33 37.90 -17.07
C ARG A 20 -9.75 38.71 -15.94
N ASP A 21 -9.72 40.05 -16.08
CA ASP A 21 -9.14 40.98 -15.11
C ASP A 21 -10.16 41.41 -14.02
N GLY A 22 -11.45 41.05 -14.19
CA GLY A 22 -12.52 41.35 -13.25
C GLY A 22 -12.98 42.83 -13.27
N ASP A 23 -12.80 43.55 -14.38
CA ASP A 23 -13.26 44.90 -14.51
C ASP A 23 -14.77 45.00 -14.77
N VAL A 24 -15.53 44.91 -13.69
CA VAL A 24 -17.00 44.92 -13.71
C VAL A 24 -17.53 46.25 -14.21
N HIS A 25 -16.81 47.39 -13.97
CA HIS A 25 -17.23 48.67 -14.46
C HIS A 25 -17.18 48.78 -15.99
N PHE A 26 -16.11 48.30 -16.57
CA PHE A 26 -15.99 48.19 -18.02
C PHE A 26 -17.07 47.26 -18.59
N ILE A 27 -17.20 46.05 -18.02
CA ILE A 27 -18.19 45.03 -18.45
C ILE A 27 -19.59 45.64 -18.45
N ARG A 28 -19.99 46.32 -17.36
CA ARG A 28 -21.31 46.92 -17.21
C ARG A 28 -21.55 48.08 -18.19
N SER A 29 -20.59 48.98 -18.41
CA SER A 29 -20.71 50.04 -19.40
C SER A 29 -20.78 49.46 -20.81
N PHE A 30 -19.94 48.49 -21.12
CA PHE A 30 -19.88 47.82 -22.43
C PHE A 30 -21.20 47.16 -22.78
N LEU A 31 -21.82 46.42 -21.82
CA LEU A 31 -23.09 45.70 -22.03
C LEU A 31 -24.31 46.62 -22.15
N ARG A 32 -24.31 47.81 -21.48
CA ARG A 32 -25.41 48.77 -21.51
C ARG A 32 -25.49 49.59 -22.79
N GLU A 33 -24.38 49.84 -23.44
CA GLU A 33 -24.30 50.74 -24.59
C GLU A 33 -24.58 50.06 -25.93
N ARG A 34 -24.88 48.74 -25.94
CA ARG A 34 -24.99 47.94 -27.17
C ARG A 34 -26.42 47.47 -27.48
N ASP A 35 -26.66 47.33 -28.77
CA ASP A 35 -27.88 46.70 -29.28
C ASP A 35 -27.97 45.24 -28.87
N PRO A 36 -29.16 44.71 -28.45
CA PRO A 36 -29.33 43.30 -28.05
C PRO A 36 -28.81 42.23 -29.03
N TYR A 37 -28.80 42.53 -30.33
CA TYR A 37 -28.33 41.61 -31.35
C TYR A 37 -26.79 41.51 -31.38
N ASP A 38 -26.12 42.67 -31.30
CA ASP A 38 -24.66 42.76 -31.21
C ASP A 38 -24.15 42.22 -29.87
N LEU A 39 -24.93 42.38 -28.81
CA LEU A 39 -24.62 42.00 -27.46
C LEU A 39 -24.43 40.48 -27.34
N THR A 40 -25.37 39.67 -27.91
CA THR A 40 -25.28 38.23 -27.92
C THR A 40 -24.01 37.73 -28.62
N ALA A 41 -23.70 38.34 -29.76
CA ALA A 41 -22.48 37.98 -30.53
C ALA A 41 -21.19 38.27 -29.72
N CYS A 42 -21.16 39.43 -29.00
CA CYS A 42 -20.00 39.81 -28.15
C CYS A 42 -19.81 38.91 -26.95
N ILE A 43 -20.90 38.55 -26.28
CA ILE A 43 -20.87 37.68 -25.08
C ILE A 43 -20.45 36.24 -25.44
N GLU A 44 -20.92 35.76 -26.58
CA GLU A 44 -20.64 34.40 -27.05
C GLU A 44 -19.37 34.31 -27.88
N ASP A 45 -18.66 35.42 -28.15
CA ASP A 45 -17.39 35.35 -28.83
C ASP A 45 -16.32 34.67 -27.98
N ALA A 46 -15.60 33.77 -28.59
CA ALA A 46 -14.59 32.96 -27.91
C ALA A 46 -13.20 33.17 -28.51
N GLU A 47 -12.18 32.98 -27.69
CA GLU A 47 -10.78 32.93 -28.16
C GLU A 47 -10.52 31.67 -28.96
N THR A 48 -9.28 31.54 -29.41
CA THR A 48 -8.80 30.35 -30.17
C THR A 48 -8.90 29.05 -29.37
N ASP A 49 -9.02 29.12 -28.05
CA ASP A 49 -9.22 28.00 -27.11
C ASP A 49 -10.71 27.78 -26.76
N GLY A 50 -11.63 28.45 -27.45
CA GLY A 50 -13.07 28.35 -27.22
C GLY A 50 -13.56 29.09 -25.97
N CYS A 51 -12.72 29.81 -25.22
CA CYS A 51 -13.09 30.44 -23.97
C CYS A 51 -13.83 31.75 -24.18
N THR A 52 -15.05 31.85 -23.64
CA THR A 52 -15.89 33.07 -23.66
C THR A 52 -15.58 34.02 -22.52
N ALA A 53 -16.15 35.22 -22.55
CA ALA A 53 -16.06 36.17 -21.45
C ALA A 53 -16.55 35.56 -20.11
N LEU A 54 -17.66 34.84 -20.15
CA LEU A 54 -18.16 34.10 -18.96
C LEU A 54 -17.17 33.03 -18.47
N GLY A 55 -16.55 32.27 -19.39
CA GLY A 55 -15.55 31.29 -19.06
C GLY A 55 -14.31 31.89 -18.39
N PHE A 56 -13.82 33.05 -18.86
CA PHE A 56 -12.71 33.76 -18.22
C PHE A 56 -13.07 34.29 -16.85
N ALA A 57 -14.23 34.95 -16.68
CA ALA A 57 -14.68 35.44 -15.38
C ALA A 57 -14.83 34.31 -14.36
N ALA A 58 -15.37 33.15 -14.78
CA ALA A 58 -15.52 31.95 -13.96
C ALA A 58 -14.18 31.32 -13.57
N ALA A 59 -13.20 31.30 -14.50
CA ALA A 59 -11.87 30.77 -14.28
C ALA A 59 -11.04 31.58 -13.28
N HIS A 60 -11.25 32.89 -13.22
CA HIS A 60 -10.48 33.78 -12.36
C HIS A 60 -11.24 34.21 -11.09
N GLY A 61 -12.46 33.70 -10.88
CA GLY A 61 -13.22 33.93 -9.65
C GLY A 61 -13.92 35.28 -9.54
N HIS A 62 -14.15 35.95 -10.66
CA HIS A 62 -14.77 37.28 -10.70
C HIS A 62 -16.31 37.16 -10.65
N ALA A 63 -16.86 36.89 -9.47
CA ALA A 63 -18.28 36.59 -9.28
C ALA A 63 -19.19 37.73 -9.76
N ASP A 64 -18.84 39.03 -9.53
CA ASP A 64 -19.61 40.15 -10.00
C ASP A 64 -19.64 40.25 -11.54
N ALA A 65 -18.52 39.93 -12.21
CA ALA A 65 -18.47 39.83 -13.68
C ALA A 65 -19.32 38.68 -14.20
N VAL A 66 -19.27 37.52 -13.55
CA VAL A 66 -20.14 36.34 -13.83
C VAL A 66 -21.60 36.76 -13.73
N ALA A 67 -22.01 37.41 -12.63
CA ALA A 67 -23.38 37.84 -12.40
C ALA A 67 -23.87 38.85 -13.46
N GLU A 68 -23.03 39.81 -13.83
CA GLU A 68 -23.38 40.82 -14.85
C GLU A 68 -23.54 40.17 -16.25
N LEU A 69 -22.64 39.26 -16.62
CA LEU A 69 -22.72 38.50 -17.90
C LEU A 69 -23.97 37.64 -17.96
N LEU A 70 -24.29 36.90 -16.85
CA LEU A 70 -25.50 36.08 -16.73
C LEU A 70 -26.80 36.91 -16.79
N ALA A 71 -26.80 38.15 -16.22
CA ALA A 71 -27.94 39.04 -16.32
C ALA A 71 -28.23 39.48 -17.78
N HIS A 72 -27.24 39.36 -18.65
CA HIS A 72 -27.37 39.62 -20.11
C HIS A 72 -27.44 38.31 -20.93
N ASN A 73 -27.89 37.22 -20.32
CA ASN A 73 -28.12 35.88 -20.94
C ASN A 73 -26.87 35.22 -21.57
N ALA A 74 -25.71 35.40 -20.96
CA ALA A 74 -24.52 34.60 -21.35
C ALA A 74 -24.82 33.12 -21.23
N ASN A 75 -24.41 32.32 -22.23
CA ASN A 75 -24.66 30.90 -22.27
C ASN A 75 -23.78 30.15 -21.26
N THR A 76 -24.40 29.54 -20.25
CA THR A 76 -23.72 28.75 -19.19
C THR A 76 -23.07 27.50 -19.71
N GLU A 77 -23.51 26.95 -20.85
CA GLU A 77 -23.04 25.67 -21.42
C GLU A 77 -22.00 25.85 -22.52
N LYS A 78 -21.61 27.07 -22.83
CA LYS A 78 -20.57 27.33 -23.83
C LYS A 78 -19.21 26.87 -23.30
N ALA A 79 -18.84 25.67 -23.70
CA ALA A 79 -17.58 25.05 -23.29
C ALA A 79 -16.40 25.59 -24.11
N ARG A 80 -15.24 25.71 -23.44
CA ARG A 80 -13.95 25.96 -24.08
C ARG A 80 -13.44 24.70 -24.82
N ASP A 81 -12.38 24.82 -25.61
CA ASP A 81 -11.70 23.67 -26.20
C ASP A 81 -11.32 22.66 -25.10
N GLY A 82 -11.70 21.38 -25.31
CA GLY A 82 -11.61 20.37 -24.27
C GLY A 82 -12.88 20.18 -23.43
N GLY A 83 -13.97 20.92 -23.77
CA GLY A 83 -15.32 20.67 -23.27
C GLY A 83 -15.61 21.16 -21.84
N ALA A 84 -14.73 21.94 -21.24
CA ALA A 84 -14.97 22.49 -19.91
C ALA A 84 -15.91 23.69 -19.96
N THR A 85 -17.11 23.55 -19.35
CA THR A 85 -18.07 24.65 -19.17
C THR A 85 -17.58 25.64 -18.10
N PRO A 86 -18.11 26.88 -18.05
CA PRO A 86 -17.81 27.82 -16.98
C PRO A 86 -18.00 27.25 -15.57
N LEU A 87 -19.03 26.43 -15.35
CA LEU A 87 -19.26 25.75 -14.08
C LEU A 87 -18.17 24.76 -13.72
N ILE A 88 -17.73 23.94 -14.70
CA ILE A 88 -16.63 22.99 -14.54
C ILE A 88 -15.35 23.71 -14.11
N VAL A 89 -15.03 24.82 -14.78
CA VAL A 89 -13.81 25.58 -14.49
C VAL A 89 -13.89 26.25 -13.13
N ALA A 90 -15.00 26.92 -12.80
CA ALA A 90 -15.20 27.55 -11.49
C ALA A 90 -15.12 26.54 -10.33
N ALA A 91 -15.70 25.35 -10.52
CA ALA A 91 -15.66 24.27 -9.54
C ALA A 91 -14.24 23.69 -9.34
N ARG A 92 -13.46 23.58 -10.43
CA ARG A 92 -12.07 23.12 -10.39
C ARG A 92 -11.16 24.10 -9.66
N GLU A 93 -11.33 25.42 -9.93
CA GLU A 93 -10.46 26.45 -9.36
C GLU A 93 -10.90 26.89 -7.94
N GLY A 94 -12.06 26.44 -7.47
CA GLY A 94 -12.53 26.70 -6.10
C GLY A 94 -13.30 28.00 -5.92
N HIS A 95 -13.88 28.56 -6.97
CA HIS A 95 -14.55 29.85 -6.94
C HIS A 95 -16.03 29.72 -6.54
N LEU A 96 -16.29 29.56 -5.24
CA LEU A 96 -17.62 29.30 -4.69
C LEU A 96 -18.70 30.27 -5.15
N GLU A 97 -18.42 31.59 -5.12
CA GLU A 97 -19.44 32.60 -5.49
C GLU A 97 -19.75 32.57 -7.01
N CYS A 98 -18.78 32.24 -7.86
CA CYS A 98 -19.01 31.99 -9.28
C CYS A 98 -19.87 30.73 -9.50
N VAL A 99 -19.58 29.66 -8.76
CA VAL A 99 -20.42 28.42 -8.78
C VAL A 99 -21.84 28.74 -8.36
N LYS A 100 -22.06 29.52 -7.29
CA LYS A 100 -23.39 29.92 -6.85
C LYS A 100 -24.16 30.68 -7.96
N ALA A 101 -23.51 31.65 -8.58
CA ALA A 101 -24.13 32.45 -9.65
C ALA A 101 -24.51 31.54 -10.86
N LEU A 102 -23.64 30.66 -11.26
CA LEU A 102 -23.89 29.73 -12.39
C LEU A 102 -24.99 28.72 -12.07
N VAL A 103 -25.02 28.16 -10.86
CA VAL A 103 -26.09 27.24 -10.40
C VAL A 103 -27.45 27.96 -10.36
N ILE A 104 -27.53 29.18 -9.87
CA ILE A 104 -28.75 30.01 -9.88
C ILE A 104 -29.20 30.26 -11.34
N ALA A 105 -28.27 30.43 -12.27
CA ALA A 105 -28.56 30.55 -13.70
C ALA A 105 -28.90 29.25 -14.41
N ASN A 106 -29.15 28.16 -13.66
CA ASN A 106 -29.48 26.82 -14.15
C ASN A 106 -28.41 26.19 -15.05
N ALA A 107 -27.12 26.40 -14.77
CA ALA A 107 -26.04 25.66 -15.43
C ALA A 107 -26.20 24.15 -15.18
N ASP A 108 -25.87 23.33 -16.19
CA ASP A 108 -25.96 21.88 -16.10
C ASP A 108 -24.91 21.32 -15.11
N LEU A 109 -25.40 20.78 -13.97
CA LEU A 109 -24.58 20.20 -12.91
C LEU A 109 -23.97 18.85 -13.31
N GLY A 110 -24.53 18.21 -14.33
CA GLY A 110 -24.06 16.92 -14.89
C GLY A 110 -23.13 17.09 -16.09
N ALA A 111 -22.93 18.32 -16.59
CA ALA A 111 -22.00 18.57 -17.69
C ALA A 111 -20.63 17.97 -17.39
N SER A 112 -20.02 17.29 -18.38
CA SER A 112 -18.74 16.61 -18.19
C SER A 112 -17.73 16.95 -19.27
N CYS A 113 -16.45 16.94 -18.90
CA CYS A 113 -15.36 17.12 -19.88
C CYS A 113 -15.29 15.91 -20.82
N PRO A 114 -15.35 16.12 -22.15
CA PRO A 114 -15.15 15.04 -23.12
C PRO A 114 -13.81 14.34 -22.92
N GLY A 115 -13.82 13.01 -22.96
CA GLY A 115 -12.62 12.17 -22.77
C GLY A 115 -12.32 11.80 -21.30
N GLU A 116 -12.50 12.72 -20.36
CA GLU A 116 -12.31 12.41 -18.93
C GLU A 116 -13.62 12.03 -18.22
N GLY A 117 -14.78 12.43 -18.73
CA GLY A 117 -16.08 12.20 -18.10
C GLY A 117 -16.30 12.90 -16.76
N ARG A 118 -15.41 13.83 -16.41
CA ARG A 118 -15.42 14.51 -15.10
C ARG A 118 -16.44 15.63 -15.04
N THR A 119 -17.36 15.55 -14.08
CA THR A 119 -18.34 16.58 -13.77
C THR A 119 -17.74 17.69 -12.87
N PRO A 120 -18.43 18.83 -12.69
CA PRO A 120 -18.00 19.86 -11.72
C PRO A 120 -17.72 19.29 -10.32
N MET A 121 -18.53 18.34 -9.85
CA MET A 121 -18.37 17.69 -8.55
C MET A 121 -17.08 16.82 -8.49
N HIS A 122 -16.73 16.11 -9.56
CA HIS A 122 -15.47 15.38 -9.63
C HIS A 122 -14.26 16.29 -9.48
N LEU A 123 -14.27 17.46 -10.16
CA LEU A 123 -13.15 18.37 -10.13
C LEU A 123 -13.06 19.13 -8.80
N ALA A 124 -14.20 19.53 -8.21
CA ALA A 124 -14.24 20.05 -6.85
C ALA A 124 -13.72 19.03 -5.82
N ALA A 125 -14.13 17.76 -5.95
CA ALA A 125 -13.66 16.67 -5.11
C ALA A 125 -12.16 16.39 -5.27
N HIS A 126 -11.64 16.44 -6.49
CA HIS A 126 -10.22 16.27 -6.79
C HIS A 126 -9.34 17.35 -6.15
N ARG A 127 -9.86 18.59 -6.04
CA ARG A 127 -9.14 19.73 -5.47
C ARG A 127 -9.44 19.96 -3.98
N GLY A 128 -10.40 19.26 -3.41
CA GLY A 128 -10.75 19.36 -1.99
C GLY A 128 -11.72 20.50 -1.64
N HIS A 129 -12.47 21.05 -2.60
CA HIS A 129 -13.41 22.15 -2.40
C HIS A 129 -14.73 21.63 -1.81
N ALA A 130 -14.76 21.41 -0.49
CA ALA A 130 -15.88 20.81 0.21
C ALA A 130 -17.16 21.66 0.18
N ASP A 131 -17.02 22.97 0.25
CA ASP A 131 -18.09 23.96 0.16
C ASP A 131 -18.80 23.94 -1.21
N ILE A 132 -18.02 23.79 -2.29
CA ILE A 132 -18.56 23.67 -3.64
C ILE A 132 -19.28 22.32 -3.79
N CYS A 133 -18.70 21.21 -3.28
CA CYS A 133 -19.37 19.91 -3.29
C CYS A 133 -20.70 19.94 -2.53
N ALA A 134 -20.74 20.57 -1.36
CA ALA A 134 -21.96 20.75 -0.57
C ALA A 134 -23.01 21.58 -1.33
N LEU A 135 -22.59 22.68 -1.99
CA LEU A 135 -23.46 23.51 -2.81
C LEU A 135 -24.07 22.74 -3.99
N LEU A 136 -23.25 22.01 -4.74
CA LEU A 136 -23.70 21.21 -5.88
C LEU A 136 -24.68 20.13 -5.45
N LEU A 137 -24.42 19.42 -4.33
CA LEU A 137 -25.34 18.44 -3.74
C LEU A 137 -26.69 19.07 -3.36
N ALA A 138 -26.68 20.23 -2.69
CA ALA A 138 -27.88 20.94 -2.27
C ALA A 138 -28.76 21.34 -3.46
N HIS A 139 -28.18 21.52 -4.65
CA HIS A 139 -28.90 21.84 -5.88
C HIS A 139 -29.18 20.62 -6.78
N GLY A 140 -28.96 19.40 -6.27
CA GLY A 140 -29.38 18.16 -6.93
C GLY A 140 -28.35 17.55 -7.90
N ALA A 141 -27.07 17.94 -7.82
CA ALA A 141 -26.02 17.23 -8.57
C ALA A 141 -25.94 15.77 -8.12
N ASP A 142 -25.77 14.86 -9.07
CA ASP A 142 -25.68 13.43 -8.79
C ASP A 142 -24.26 13.02 -8.36
N PRO A 143 -24.08 12.59 -7.08
CA PRO A 143 -22.77 12.18 -6.56
C PRO A 143 -22.34 10.77 -7.00
N THR A 144 -23.19 10.04 -7.71
CA THR A 144 -22.95 8.66 -8.14
C THR A 144 -22.41 8.55 -9.57
N LEU A 145 -22.38 9.66 -10.32
CA LEU A 145 -21.83 9.66 -11.66
C LEU A 145 -20.37 9.23 -11.66
N GLU A 146 -20.00 8.42 -12.63
CA GLU A 146 -18.64 7.92 -12.80
C GLU A 146 -17.89 8.70 -13.90
N ASP A 147 -16.61 8.97 -13.68
CA ASP A 147 -15.72 9.48 -14.71
C ASP A 147 -15.31 8.35 -15.70
N ALA A 148 -14.51 8.67 -16.72
CA ALA A 148 -14.03 7.70 -17.70
C ALA A 148 -13.19 6.55 -17.12
N LYS A 149 -12.76 6.66 -15.85
CA LYS A 149 -12.04 5.60 -15.12
C LYS A 149 -12.95 4.82 -14.17
N GLY A 150 -14.25 5.07 -14.19
CA GLY A 150 -15.19 4.47 -13.24
C GLY A 150 -15.09 5.05 -11.82
N MET A 151 -14.49 6.22 -11.66
CA MET A 151 -14.35 6.87 -10.36
C MET A 151 -15.53 7.79 -10.10
N THR A 152 -16.17 7.68 -8.94
CA THR A 152 -17.14 8.66 -8.47
C THR A 152 -16.43 9.83 -7.74
N PRO A 153 -17.10 10.99 -7.53
CA PRO A 153 -16.56 12.09 -6.74
C PRO A 153 -16.06 11.66 -5.35
N CYS A 154 -16.77 10.72 -4.71
CA CYS A 154 -16.37 10.14 -3.41
C CYS A 154 -15.04 9.37 -3.52
N MET A 155 -14.88 8.53 -4.53
CA MET A 155 -13.63 7.80 -4.79
C MET A 155 -12.48 8.75 -5.10
N VAL A 156 -12.72 9.79 -5.90
CA VAL A 156 -11.71 10.81 -6.22
C VAL A 156 -11.26 11.55 -4.96
N ALA A 157 -12.20 11.95 -4.08
CA ALA A 157 -11.88 12.59 -2.80
C ALA A 157 -11.08 11.67 -1.88
N ALA A 158 -11.44 10.37 -1.84
CA ALA A 158 -10.76 9.36 -1.02
C ALA A 158 -9.30 9.14 -1.47
N HIS A 159 -9.09 8.99 -2.78
CA HIS A 159 -7.76 8.83 -3.39
C HIS A 159 -6.85 10.05 -3.09
N ASN A 160 -7.40 11.26 -3.15
CA ASN A 160 -6.62 12.48 -2.91
C ASN A 160 -6.56 12.91 -1.43
N GLY A 161 -7.16 12.17 -0.50
CA GLY A 161 -7.11 12.46 0.93
C GLY A 161 -8.00 13.62 1.40
N HIS A 162 -8.99 14.04 0.62
CA HIS A 162 -9.86 15.17 0.92
C HIS A 162 -11.01 14.82 1.86
N HIS A 163 -10.70 14.53 3.14
CA HIS A 163 -11.66 14.10 4.15
C HIS A 163 -12.83 15.06 4.41
N ALA A 164 -12.64 16.38 4.20
CA ALA A 164 -13.71 17.36 4.33
C ALA A 164 -14.79 17.16 3.24
N VAL A 165 -14.38 16.90 1.99
CA VAL A 165 -15.27 16.54 0.89
C VAL A 165 -16.00 15.23 1.19
N LEU A 166 -15.30 14.21 1.69
CA LEU A 166 -15.91 12.94 2.07
C LEU A 166 -16.99 13.11 3.12
N ARG A 167 -16.75 13.93 4.14
CA ARG A 167 -17.78 14.25 5.14
C ARG A 167 -19.03 14.88 4.51
N CYS A 168 -18.87 15.78 3.56
CA CYS A 168 -20.01 16.35 2.84
C CYS A 168 -20.75 15.32 1.98
N LEU A 169 -20.02 14.49 1.24
CA LEU A 169 -20.60 13.50 0.32
C LEU A 169 -21.29 12.34 1.06
N VAL A 170 -20.81 11.97 2.26
CA VAL A 170 -21.32 10.85 3.06
C VAL A 170 -22.31 11.31 4.13
N ALA A 171 -22.28 12.59 4.56
CA ALA A 171 -23.23 13.13 5.51
C ALA A 171 -24.65 13.02 4.97
N ASP A 172 -25.55 12.46 5.78
CA ASP A 172 -26.95 12.18 5.46
C ASP A 172 -27.75 13.49 5.40
N ASN A 173 -27.78 14.15 4.26
CA ASN A 173 -28.57 15.36 4.03
C ASN A 173 -30.00 15.02 3.54
N GLY A 174 -30.63 14.00 4.11
CA GLY A 174 -32.09 13.77 4.04
C GLY A 174 -32.69 13.43 2.67
N SER A 175 -31.94 13.53 1.58
CA SER A 175 -32.44 13.25 0.22
C SER A 175 -31.56 12.33 -0.61
N GLY A 176 -30.40 11.93 -0.10
CA GLY A 176 -29.38 11.18 -0.86
C GLY A 176 -28.90 9.87 -0.24
N ALA A 177 -29.14 9.62 1.05
CA ALA A 177 -28.63 8.43 1.74
C ALA A 177 -29.11 7.11 1.13
N GLN A 178 -30.32 7.06 0.57
CA GLN A 178 -30.83 5.89 -0.17
C GLN A 178 -30.13 5.66 -1.54
N ARG A 179 -29.40 6.67 -2.07
CA ARG A 179 -28.68 6.51 -3.34
C ARG A 179 -27.33 5.81 -3.18
N PHE A 180 -26.75 5.81 -1.97
CA PHE A 180 -25.48 5.14 -1.70
C PHE A 180 -25.59 3.65 -1.34
N ASP A 181 -26.81 3.16 -1.03
CA ASP A 181 -27.08 1.75 -0.67
C ASP A 181 -27.49 0.87 -1.85
N GLY A 182 -27.47 1.39 -3.09
CA GLY A 182 -27.68 0.62 -4.31
C GLY A 182 -26.55 -0.39 -4.55
N GLU A 183 -26.78 -1.36 -5.47
CA GLU A 183 -25.92 -2.52 -5.78
C GLU A 183 -24.45 -2.19 -6.09
N HIS A 184 -24.07 -0.92 -6.20
CA HIS A 184 -22.70 -0.45 -6.40
C HIS A 184 -22.16 0.18 -5.12
N ASN A 185 -21.29 -0.52 -4.44
CA ASN A 185 -20.77 -0.17 -3.10
C ASN A 185 -19.66 0.90 -3.17
N PHE A 186 -19.99 2.11 -3.70
CA PHE A 186 -19.05 3.24 -3.89
C PHE A 186 -18.35 3.65 -2.61
N ARG A 187 -19.04 3.54 -1.47
CA ARG A 187 -18.47 3.81 -0.14
C ARG A 187 -17.37 2.81 0.20
N THR A 188 -17.58 1.53 -0.11
CA THR A 188 -16.55 0.49 0.09
C THR A 188 -15.36 0.70 -0.83
N ALA A 189 -15.57 1.04 -2.10
CA ALA A 189 -14.49 1.34 -3.02
C ALA A 189 -13.71 2.59 -2.60
N ALA A 190 -14.39 3.65 -2.14
CA ALA A 190 -13.75 4.83 -1.58
C ALA A 190 -12.94 4.51 -0.31
N LEU A 191 -13.47 3.65 0.56
CA LEU A 191 -12.80 3.20 1.77
C LEU A 191 -11.54 2.38 1.45
N LEU A 192 -11.62 1.48 0.46
CA LEU A 192 -10.47 0.70 -0.03
C LEU A 192 -9.37 1.62 -0.59
N LEU A 193 -9.76 2.60 -1.43
CA LEU A 193 -8.82 3.57 -1.99
C LEU A 193 -8.15 4.41 -0.89
N ALA A 194 -8.93 4.97 0.04
CA ALA A 194 -8.39 5.74 1.17
C ALA A 194 -7.44 4.90 2.03
N SER A 195 -7.74 3.60 2.19
CA SER A 195 -6.90 2.68 2.96
C SER A 195 -5.60 2.35 2.25
N ALA A 196 -5.64 2.12 0.93
CA ALA A 196 -4.46 1.86 0.09
C ALA A 196 -3.51 3.06 0.03
N GLU A 197 -4.08 4.29 0.00
CA GLU A 197 -3.31 5.54 -0.02
C GLU A 197 -2.85 6.00 1.38
N GLY A 198 -3.17 5.27 2.44
CA GLY A 198 -2.78 5.62 3.81
C GLY A 198 -3.53 6.83 4.40
N ASN A 199 -4.66 7.23 3.84
CA ASN A 199 -5.40 8.44 4.22
C ASN A 199 -6.31 8.21 5.44
N ALA A 200 -5.75 8.13 6.66
CA ALA A 200 -6.44 7.80 7.90
C ALA A 200 -7.65 8.70 8.22
N GLU A 201 -7.57 10.01 7.95
CA GLU A 201 -8.69 10.93 8.16
C GLU A 201 -9.85 10.69 7.18
N SER A 202 -9.53 10.31 5.94
CA SER A 202 -10.51 9.89 4.95
C SER A 202 -11.20 8.59 5.35
N VAL A 203 -10.43 7.61 5.84
CA VAL A 203 -10.96 6.34 6.40
C VAL A 203 -11.89 6.64 7.58
N ARG A 204 -11.47 7.49 8.53
CA ARG A 204 -12.31 7.90 9.66
C ARG A 204 -13.61 8.60 9.22
N ALA A 205 -13.55 9.45 8.20
CA ALA A 205 -14.73 10.12 7.66
C ALA A 205 -15.72 9.14 7.02
N LEU A 206 -15.22 8.09 6.37
CA LEU A 206 -16.04 7.04 5.73
C LEU A 206 -16.62 6.03 6.72
N LEU A 207 -15.99 5.82 7.89
CA LEU A 207 -16.42 4.89 8.94
C LEU A 207 -17.44 5.48 9.93
N GLN A 208 -18.19 6.52 9.61
CA GLN A 208 -19.20 7.15 10.49
C GLN A 208 -20.38 6.26 10.88
N ALA A 209 -20.56 5.10 10.20
CA ALA A 209 -21.50 4.04 10.60
C ALA A 209 -20.72 2.78 10.99
N PRO A 210 -21.28 1.88 11.84
CA PRO A 210 -20.61 0.62 12.20
C PRO A 210 -20.21 -0.10 10.90
N ALA A 211 -18.92 -0.22 10.71
CA ALA A 211 -18.36 -0.87 9.54
C ALA A 211 -18.72 -2.35 9.60
N ASP A 212 -19.25 -2.90 8.50
CA ASP A 212 -19.36 -4.34 8.34
C ASP A 212 -17.95 -4.94 8.47
N ALA A 213 -17.77 -5.94 9.33
CA ALA A 213 -16.48 -6.57 9.62
C ALA A 213 -15.75 -7.03 8.34
N ARG A 214 -16.49 -7.50 7.32
CA ARG A 214 -15.91 -7.88 6.02
C ARG A 214 -15.30 -6.70 5.25
N ARG A 215 -15.92 -5.52 5.33
CA ARG A 215 -15.41 -4.29 4.68
C ARG A 215 -14.13 -3.83 5.36
N ALA A 216 -14.12 -3.88 6.69
CA ALA A 216 -12.93 -3.53 7.47
C ALA A 216 -11.74 -4.46 7.18
N ALA A 217 -11.97 -5.78 7.01
CA ALA A 217 -10.93 -6.74 6.64
C ALA A 217 -10.30 -6.43 5.27
N SER A 218 -11.14 -6.14 4.25
CA SER A 218 -10.63 -5.75 2.92
C SER A 218 -9.84 -4.43 2.95
N CYS A 219 -10.30 -3.47 3.77
CA CYS A 219 -9.61 -2.19 3.96
C CYS A 219 -8.28 -2.35 4.71
N LEU A 220 -8.24 -3.25 5.69
CA LEU A 220 -7.03 -3.60 6.40
C LEU A 220 -5.99 -4.20 5.45
N HIS A 221 -6.40 -5.11 4.55
CA HIS A 221 -5.52 -5.64 3.51
C HIS A 221 -4.95 -4.53 2.61
N ALA A 222 -5.80 -3.64 2.10
CA ALA A 222 -5.36 -2.53 1.27
C ALA A 222 -4.37 -1.60 1.99
N ALA A 223 -4.61 -1.31 3.29
CA ALA A 223 -3.70 -0.52 4.11
C ALA A 223 -2.35 -1.21 4.33
N LEU A 224 -2.36 -2.54 4.56
CA LEU A 224 -1.13 -3.32 4.77
C LEU A 224 -0.22 -3.34 3.53
N CYS A 225 -0.79 -3.34 2.32
CA CYS A 225 -0.02 -3.28 1.08
C CYS A 225 0.78 -1.96 0.92
N GLY A 226 0.39 -0.87 1.59
CA GLY A 226 1.05 0.43 1.52
C GLY A 226 2.40 0.52 2.25
N GLY A 227 2.63 -0.28 3.28
CA GLY A 227 3.94 -0.50 3.93
C GLY A 227 4.57 0.67 4.68
N ASP A 228 3.89 1.80 4.92
CA ASP A 228 4.43 3.02 5.51
C ASP A 228 3.75 3.45 6.83
N LEU A 229 4.23 4.57 7.41
CA LEU A 229 3.64 5.17 8.63
C LEU A 229 2.18 5.61 8.44
N ALA A 230 1.77 5.93 7.22
CA ALA A 230 0.39 6.30 6.92
C ALA A 230 -0.52 5.08 7.04
N SER A 231 -0.06 3.92 6.58
CA SER A 231 -0.73 2.62 6.73
C SER A 231 -0.96 2.24 8.19
N GLN A 232 0.01 2.49 9.07
CA GLN A 232 -0.16 2.26 10.52
C GLN A 232 -1.35 3.05 11.08
N ARG A 233 -1.47 4.35 10.75
CA ARG A 233 -2.58 5.18 11.21
C ARG A 233 -3.94 4.71 10.70
N VAL A 234 -3.99 4.19 9.47
CA VAL A 234 -5.20 3.59 8.91
C VAL A 234 -5.59 2.34 9.68
N VAL A 235 -4.65 1.45 9.97
CA VAL A 235 -4.87 0.25 10.78
C VAL A 235 -5.40 0.61 12.17
N GLU A 236 -4.79 1.59 12.86
CA GLU A 236 -5.28 2.07 14.14
C GLU A 236 -6.73 2.60 14.08
N VAL A 237 -7.08 3.32 13.01
CA VAL A 237 -8.46 3.83 12.81
C VAL A 237 -9.43 2.70 12.56
N LEU A 238 -9.07 1.71 11.73
CA LEU A 238 -9.90 0.55 11.42
C LEU A 238 -10.17 -0.29 12.69
N LEU A 239 -9.14 -0.56 13.49
CA LEU A 239 -9.23 -1.36 14.72
C LEU A 239 -10.00 -0.61 15.83
N LYS A 240 -9.78 0.72 15.99
CA LYS A 240 -10.51 1.53 16.97
C LYS A 240 -11.98 1.81 16.60
N GLY A 241 -12.29 1.76 15.31
CA GLY A 241 -13.67 1.93 14.80
C GLY A 241 -14.50 0.66 14.90
N ALA A 242 -13.87 -0.50 15.09
CA ALA A 242 -14.53 -1.77 15.41
C ALA A 242 -14.69 -1.89 16.94
N ASP A 243 -15.79 -2.47 17.41
CA ASP A 243 -15.87 -2.95 18.79
C ASP A 243 -14.88 -4.12 19.00
N VAL A 244 -14.65 -4.53 20.26
CA VAL A 244 -13.65 -5.56 20.59
C VAL A 244 -13.90 -6.86 19.80
N ASP A 245 -15.17 -7.25 19.64
CA ASP A 245 -15.56 -8.44 18.85
C ASP A 245 -15.31 -8.23 17.35
N GLY A 246 -15.53 -7.02 16.83
CA GLY A 246 -15.26 -6.65 15.44
C GLY A 246 -13.76 -6.60 15.11
N ALA A 247 -12.93 -6.12 16.02
CA ALA A 247 -11.47 -6.10 15.84
C ALA A 247 -10.90 -7.53 15.72
N THR A 248 -11.34 -8.45 16.59
CA THR A 248 -10.94 -9.86 16.53
C THR A 248 -11.42 -10.51 15.23
N GLN A 249 -12.67 -10.29 14.81
CA GLN A 249 -13.19 -10.78 13.53
C GLN A 249 -12.46 -10.19 12.32
N ILE A 250 -12.01 -8.94 12.38
CA ILE A 250 -11.20 -8.32 11.31
C ILE A 250 -9.87 -9.04 11.17
N THR A 251 -9.21 -9.37 12.28
CA THR A 251 -7.94 -10.09 12.27
C THR A 251 -8.08 -11.56 11.83
N GLU A 252 -9.23 -12.19 12.13
CA GLU A 252 -9.53 -13.58 11.77
C GLU A 252 -10.13 -13.73 10.37
N SER A 253 -10.88 -12.73 9.87
CA SER A 253 -11.67 -12.83 8.61
C SER A 253 -10.91 -12.46 7.35
N PHE A 254 -9.59 -12.29 7.43
CA PHE A 254 -8.78 -11.76 6.34
C PHE A 254 -8.91 -12.52 5.00
N ASP A 255 -9.43 -13.76 5.00
CA ASP A 255 -9.51 -14.60 3.81
C ASP A 255 -10.87 -15.17 3.45
N GLY A 256 -11.97 -14.78 3.91
CA GLY A 256 -13.29 -15.19 3.38
C GLY A 256 -13.53 -16.69 3.07
N LYS A 257 -12.56 -17.56 3.36
CA LYS A 257 -12.63 -19.02 3.21
C LYS A 257 -12.18 -19.63 4.52
N GLY A 258 -13.12 -20.13 5.29
CA GLY A 258 -12.86 -20.84 6.54
C GLY A 258 -11.79 -21.92 6.37
N GLU A 259 -11.03 -22.14 7.45
CA GLU A 259 -9.93 -23.09 7.62
C GLU A 259 -8.62 -22.75 6.86
N GLY A 260 -7.73 -21.95 7.49
CA GLY A 260 -6.33 -21.77 7.09
C GLY A 260 -6.03 -20.51 6.26
N GLY A 261 -6.76 -19.41 6.49
CA GLY A 261 -6.51 -18.12 5.83
C GLY A 261 -5.28 -17.38 6.35
N THR A 262 -4.70 -16.50 5.51
CA THR A 262 -3.62 -15.62 5.91
C THR A 262 -4.18 -14.51 6.79
N HIS A 263 -3.81 -14.47 8.06
CA HIS A 263 -4.25 -13.44 9.00
C HIS A 263 -3.51 -12.12 8.77
N ALA A 264 -4.12 -11.01 9.18
CA ALA A 264 -3.51 -9.68 9.07
C ALA A 264 -2.09 -9.61 9.67
N LEU A 265 -1.87 -10.35 10.76
CA LEU A 265 -0.58 -10.42 11.44
C LEU A 265 0.49 -11.13 10.59
N HIS A 266 0.14 -12.17 9.82
CA HIS A 266 1.06 -12.81 8.87
C HIS A 266 1.48 -11.85 7.78
N PHE A 267 0.54 -11.07 7.25
CA PHE A 267 0.84 -10.11 6.19
C PHE A 267 1.72 -8.97 6.71
N ALA A 268 1.43 -8.44 7.90
CA ALA A 268 2.29 -7.45 8.56
C ALA A 268 3.71 -7.99 8.80
N ALA A 269 3.81 -9.29 9.15
CA ALA A 269 5.07 -9.99 9.33
C ALA A 269 5.84 -10.21 8.01
N GLU A 270 5.15 -10.46 6.90
CA GLU A 270 5.74 -10.60 5.58
C GLU A 270 6.30 -9.28 5.04
N VAL A 271 5.56 -8.17 5.22
CA VAL A 271 5.99 -6.83 4.80
C VAL A 271 7.04 -6.23 5.73
N GLY A 272 7.11 -6.66 6.99
CA GLY A 272 8.07 -6.16 7.97
C GLY A 272 7.67 -4.82 8.61
N ASN A 273 6.39 -4.46 8.60
CA ASN A 273 5.93 -3.21 9.17
C ASN A 273 5.74 -3.32 10.69
N ARG A 274 6.76 -2.90 11.47
CA ARG A 274 6.72 -2.91 12.94
C ARG A 274 5.54 -2.12 13.51
N GLY A 275 5.22 -0.96 12.94
CA GLY A 275 4.15 -0.11 13.45
C GLY A 275 2.78 -0.75 13.32
N VAL A 276 2.51 -1.36 12.16
CA VAL A 276 1.28 -2.13 11.90
C VAL A 276 1.23 -3.37 12.78
N THR A 277 2.34 -4.13 12.88
CA THR A 277 2.42 -5.30 13.77
C THR A 277 2.06 -4.93 15.20
N LYS A 278 2.61 -3.82 15.73
CA LYS A 278 2.28 -3.35 17.07
C LYS A 278 0.81 -2.98 17.23
N ALA A 279 0.23 -2.25 16.26
CA ALA A 279 -1.18 -1.88 16.30
C ALA A 279 -2.11 -3.11 16.27
N LEU A 280 -1.74 -4.15 15.51
CA LEU A 280 -2.47 -5.41 15.49
C LEU A 280 -2.33 -6.16 16.81
N LEU A 281 -1.13 -6.21 17.41
CA LEU A 281 -0.88 -6.86 18.70
C LEU A 281 -1.62 -6.15 19.86
N ASP A 282 -1.80 -4.83 19.81
CA ASP A 282 -2.59 -4.07 20.78
C ASP A 282 -4.09 -4.45 20.75
N ALA A 283 -4.57 -5.14 19.69
CA ALA A 283 -5.93 -5.65 19.56
C ALA A 283 -6.08 -7.11 20.06
N ASP A 284 -5.09 -7.66 20.76
CA ASP A 284 -5.05 -9.00 21.38
C ASP A 284 -5.40 -10.15 20.41
N PRO A 285 -4.70 -10.27 19.25
CA PRO A 285 -4.93 -11.34 18.29
C PRO A 285 -4.31 -12.66 18.78
N ASP A 286 -4.72 -13.79 18.18
CA ASP A 286 -3.96 -15.04 18.31
C ASP A 286 -2.58 -14.88 17.63
N VAL A 287 -1.54 -14.69 18.47
CA VAL A 287 -0.16 -14.43 18.03
C VAL A 287 0.44 -15.64 17.28
N ASP A 288 -0.04 -16.85 17.62
CA ASP A 288 0.39 -18.14 17.03
C ASP A 288 -0.60 -18.71 16.02
N ALA A 289 -1.51 -17.88 15.51
CA ALA A 289 -2.42 -18.28 14.45
C ALA A 289 -1.66 -18.87 13.26
N LEU A 290 -2.23 -19.88 12.62
CA LEU A 290 -1.59 -20.58 11.51
C LEU A 290 -2.18 -20.14 10.16
N ASP A 291 -1.32 -19.81 9.20
CA ASP A 291 -1.76 -19.59 7.82
C ASP A 291 -2.09 -20.91 7.09
N ALA A 292 -2.51 -20.83 5.81
CA ALA A 292 -2.82 -22.00 4.98
C ALA A 292 -1.64 -23.00 4.83
N ARG A 293 -0.42 -22.52 5.06
CA ARG A 293 0.81 -23.35 5.06
C ARG A 293 1.18 -23.84 6.45
N GLY A 294 0.38 -23.53 7.47
CA GLY A 294 0.67 -23.84 8.86
C GLY A 294 1.83 -23.06 9.45
N ARG A 295 2.14 -21.88 8.92
CA ARG A 295 3.18 -21.00 9.41
C ARG A 295 2.59 -20.01 10.43
N THR A 296 3.34 -19.65 11.46
CA THR A 296 3.01 -18.58 12.38
C THR A 296 3.50 -17.21 11.84
N PRO A 297 2.96 -16.09 12.32
CA PRO A 297 3.52 -14.76 12.01
C PRO A 297 5.00 -14.66 12.35
N LEU A 298 5.44 -15.26 13.46
CA LEU A 298 6.85 -15.29 13.86
C LEU A 298 7.73 -16.03 12.85
N TYR A 299 7.27 -17.18 12.33
CA TYR A 299 7.97 -17.90 11.26
C TYR A 299 8.10 -17.03 10.00
N VAL A 300 7.01 -16.35 9.60
CA VAL A 300 6.99 -15.50 8.42
C VAL A 300 7.96 -14.32 8.57
N ALA A 301 7.92 -13.62 9.71
CA ALA A 301 8.86 -12.52 9.99
C ALA A 301 10.33 -12.99 9.97
N ALA A 302 10.61 -14.13 10.58
CA ALA A 302 11.94 -14.74 10.62
C ALA A 302 12.44 -15.14 9.23
N HIS A 303 11.56 -15.70 8.39
CA HIS A 303 11.84 -16.11 7.00
C HIS A 303 12.20 -14.90 6.11
N HIS A 304 11.54 -13.75 6.32
CA HIS A 304 11.78 -12.53 5.54
C HIS A 304 12.83 -11.60 6.16
N GLY A 305 13.36 -11.92 7.33
CA GLY A 305 14.45 -11.18 7.97
C GLY A 305 14.04 -9.90 8.69
N HIS A 306 12.80 -9.80 9.14
CA HIS A 306 12.25 -8.63 9.80
C HIS A 306 12.45 -8.69 11.33
N GLU A 307 13.65 -8.33 11.80
CA GLU A 307 14.05 -8.41 13.20
C GLU A 307 13.14 -7.62 14.15
N ASP A 308 12.77 -6.39 13.78
CA ASP A 308 11.87 -5.54 14.57
C ASP A 308 10.49 -6.21 14.82
N VAL A 309 9.99 -6.93 13.82
CA VAL A 309 8.72 -7.67 13.90
C VAL A 309 8.90 -8.92 14.74
N VAL A 310 10.00 -9.68 14.53
CA VAL A 310 10.38 -10.84 15.36
C VAL A 310 10.40 -10.45 16.84
N SER A 311 11.09 -9.37 17.18
CA SER A 311 11.19 -8.88 18.56
C SER A 311 9.82 -8.46 19.14
N SER A 312 8.95 -7.86 18.32
CA SER A 312 7.61 -7.47 18.74
C SER A 312 6.71 -8.68 19.02
N LEU A 313 6.76 -9.70 18.15
CA LEU A 313 6.00 -10.95 18.30
C LEU A 313 6.46 -11.76 19.51
N LEU A 314 7.76 -11.88 19.74
CA LEU A 314 8.31 -12.55 20.94
C LEU A 314 7.89 -11.83 22.22
N SER A 315 7.91 -10.48 22.22
CA SER A 315 7.44 -9.68 23.34
C SER A 315 5.94 -9.85 23.62
N ALA A 316 5.15 -10.21 22.62
CA ALA A 316 3.73 -10.51 22.72
C ALA A 316 3.45 -11.98 23.11
N GLY A 317 4.48 -12.80 23.34
CA GLY A 317 4.35 -14.18 23.79
C GLY A 317 4.22 -15.22 22.70
N ALA A 318 4.66 -14.94 21.47
CA ALA A 318 4.69 -15.93 20.39
C ALA A 318 5.59 -17.13 20.74
N ASP A 319 5.13 -18.35 20.42
CA ASP A 319 5.90 -19.58 20.62
C ASP A 319 7.11 -19.63 19.68
N VAL A 320 8.31 -19.46 20.27
CA VAL A 320 9.59 -19.40 19.55
C VAL A 320 9.92 -20.69 18.80
N ASN A 321 9.35 -21.84 19.25
CA ASN A 321 9.61 -23.16 18.70
C ASN A 321 8.47 -23.72 17.84
N LYS A 322 7.43 -22.94 17.58
CA LYS A 322 6.29 -23.38 16.77
C LYS A 322 6.72 -23.76 15.37
N ARG A 323 6.43 -25.01 14.98
CA ARG A 323 6.83 -25.57 13.70
C ARG A 323 5.77 -25.33 12.62
N GLU A 324 6.22 -25.02 11.40
CA GLU A 324 5.32 -25.01 10.25
C GLU A 324 4.90 -26.45 9.84
N LYS A 325 3.80 -26.55 9.10
CA LYS A 325 3.10 -27.83 8.90
C LYS A 325 3.80 -28.83 7.97
N PHE A 326 4.52 -28.36 6.95
CA PHE A 326 4.98 -29.22 5.85
C PHE A 326 6.38 -29.77 6.08
N ARG A 327 7.30 -28.92 6.51
CA ARG A 327 8.71 -29.28 6.73
C ARG A 327 9.08 -29.35 8.20
N GLU A 328 8.14 -29.03 9.09
CA GLU A 328 8.38 -28.96 10.54
C GLU A 328 9.51 -27.98 10.93
N GLU A 329 9.76 -26.98 10.08
CA GLU A 329 10.78 -25.94 10.33
C GLU A 329 10.33 -24.99 11.43
N THR A 330 11.23 -24.58 12.31
CA THR A 330 11.01 -23.53 13.32
C THR A 330 11.33 -22.14 12.77
N PRO A 331 10.89 -21.04 13.43
CA PRO A 331 11.31 -19.68 13.06
C PRO A 331 12.83 -19.51 13.01
N LEU A 332 13.57 -20.15 13.94
CA LEU A 332 15.04 -20.12 13.95
C LEU A 332 15.63 -20.81 12.72
N PHE A 333 15.05 -21.95 12.31
CA PHE A 333 15.47 -22.63 11.10
C PHE A 333 15.28 -21.75 9.86
N ALA A 334 14.12 -21.08 9.76
CA ALA A 334 13.81 -20.19 8.64
C ALA A 334 14.76 -18.98 8.58
N ALA A 335 15.04 -18.34 9.72
CA ALA A 335 16.00 -17.24 9.82
C ALA A 335 17.43 -17.67 9.46
N ALA A 336 17.85 -18.84 9.92
CA ALA A 336 19.19 -19.39 9.66
C ALA A 336 19.36 -19.73 8.17
N ARG A 337 18.34 -20.32 7.53
CA ARG A 337 18.32 -20.60 6.08
C ARG A 337 18.36 -19.31 5.26
N GLY A 338 17.64 -18.26 5.67
CA GLY A 338 17.64 -16.97 4.99
C GLY A 338 18.90 -16.13 5.24
N GLY A 339 19.77 -16.52 6.16
CA GLY A 339 20.97 -15.75 6.54
C GLY A 339 20.67 -14.49 7.35
N HIS A 340 19.52 -14.41 7.98
CA HIS A 340 19.04 -13.24 8.71
C HIS A 340 19.62 -13.20 10.12
N LEU A 341 20.88 -12.77 10.23
CA LEU A 341 21.65 -12.80 11.47
C LEU A 341 20.95 -12.11 12.65
N GLU A 342 20.35 -10.92 12.43
CA GLU A 342 19.69 -10.19 13.51
C GLU A 342 18.44 -10.93 14.01
N CYS A 343 17.68 -11.58 13.11
CA CYS A 343 16.58 -12.47 13.52
C CYS A 343 17.07 -13.68 14.28
N VAL A 344 18.17 -14.31 13.83
CA VAL A 344 18.82 -15.42 14.57
C VAL A 344 19.23 -14.97 15.98
N LYS A 345 19.79 -13.77 16.13
CA LYS A 345 20.16 -13.21 17.42
C LYS A 345 18.94 -12.99 18.32
N ALA A 346 17.88 -12.38 17.79
CA ALA A 346 16.66 -12.11 18.52
C ALA A 346 15.97 -13.40 19.00
N LEU A 347 15.88 -14.41 18.14
CA LEU A 347 15.31 -15.72 18.50
C LEU A 347 16.16 -16.46 19.52
N CYS A 348 17.49 -16.49 19.35
CA CYS A 348 18.42 -17.11 20.29
C CYS A 348 18.57 -16.36 21.63
N ALA A 349 18.05 -15.15 21.74
CA ALA A 349 17.98 -14.44 23.02
C ALA A 349 16.82 -14.92 23.90
N HIS A 350 15.82 -15.63 23.34
CA HIS A 350 14.70 -16.18 24.08
C HIS A 350 15.13 -17.44 24.86
N GLU A 351 14.73 -17.52 26.15
CA GLU A 351 15.19 -18.57 27.06
C GLU A 351 14.76 -19.98 26.62
N ASP A 352 13.58 -20.08 26.01
CA ASP A 352 12.98 -21.37 25.62
C ASP A 352 13.37 -21.83 24.21
N VAL A 353 14.26 -21.13 23.49
CA VAL A 353 14.60 -21.49 22.11
C VAL A 353 15.32 -22.83 22.03
N ASP A 354 14.83 -23.72 21.19
CA ASP A 354 15.53 -24.97 20.83
C ASP A 354 16.46 -24.70 19.63
N VAL A 355 17.73 -24.48 19.91
CA VAL A 355 18.76 -24.17 18.90
C VAL A 355 18.99 -25.33 17.94
N ASP A 356 18.75 -26.58 18.39
CA ASP A 356 18.94 -27.81 17.62
C ASP A 356 17.60 -28.44 17.17
N ALA A 357 16.52 -27.64 17.14
CA ALA A 357 15.23 -28.08 16.63
C ALA A 357 15.37 -28.67 15.21
N ARG A 358 14.81 -29.86 15.01
CA ARG A 358 14.96 -30.62 13.76
C ARG A 358 13.76 -30.44 12.86
N ASP A 359 13.99 -30.25 11.58
CA ASP A 359 12.96 -30.30 10.54
C ASP A 359 12.50 -31.75 10.25
N ASP A 360 11.62 -31.94 9.27
CA ASP A 360 11.13 -33.24 8.82
C ASP A 360 12.25 -34.15 8.23
N HIS A 361 13.41 -33.59 7.88
CA HIS A 361 14.60 -34.28 7.42
C HIS A 361 15.66 -34.48 8.53
N TRP A 362 15.35 -34.12 9.76
CA TRP A 362 16.24 -34.11 10.93
C TRP A 362 17.39 -33.10 10.81
N ALA A 363 17.33 -32.16 9.83
CA ALA A 363 18.27 -31.06 9.73
C ALA A 363 18.00 -30.02 10.82
N THR A 364 19.06 -29.43 11.37
CA THR A 364 18.99 -28.35 12.38
C THR A 364 19.14 -26.97 11.72
N PRO A 365 18.86 -25.85 12.41
CA PRO A 365 19.15 -24.51 11.91
C PRO A 365 20.61 -24.35 11.47
N LEU A 366 21.54 -25.01 12.15
CA LEU A 366 22.96 -25.03 11.76
C LEU A 366 23.18 -25.69 10.38
N HIS A 367 22.50 -26.81 10.09
CA HIS A 367 22.56 -27.43 8.75
C HIS A 367 22.05 -26.48 7.67
N ALA A 368 20.94 -25.74 7.95
CA ALA A 368 20.36 -24.79 7.02
C ALA A 368 21.31 -23.61 6.73
N ALA A 369 21.90 -23.01 7.77
CA ALA A 369 22.86 -21.91 7.63
C ALA A 369 24.12 -22.34 6.86
N VAL A 370 24.58 -23.57 7.10
CA VAL A 370 25.74 -24.16 6.41
C VAL A 370 25.43 -24.43 4.94
N ALA A 371 24.27 -24.99 4.63
CA ALA A 371 23.87 -25.31 3.26
C ALA A 371 23.79 -24.08 2.36
N GLU A 372 23.38 -22.93 2.92
CA GLU A 372 23.27 -21.66 2.20
C GLU A 372 24.54 -20.78 2.34
N GLY A 373 25.54 -21.21 3.11
CA GLY A 373 26.83 -20.52 3.24
C GLY A 373 26.80 -19.27 4.13
N HIS A 374 25.86 -19.16 5.05
CA HIS A 374 25.69 -17.99 5.94
C HIS A 374 26.66 -18.03 7.14
N VAL A 375 27.94 -17.74 6.91
CA VAL A 375 29.03 -17.84 7.91
C VAL A 375 28.69 -17.15 9.24
N ALA A 376 28.14 -15.94 9.20
CA ALA A 376 27.81 -15.18 10.42
C ALA A 376 26.72 -15.87 11.26
N CYS A 377 25.71 -16.48 10.61
CA CYS A 377 24.70 -17.28 11.30
C CYS A 377 25.29 -18.57 11.87
N VAL A 378 26.18 -19.23 11.11
CA VAL A 378 26.92 -20.42 11.56
C VAL A 378 27.72 -20.14 12.82
N ASP A 379 28.56 -19.09 12.79
CA ASP A 379 29.36 -18.69 13.95
C ASP A 379 28.49 -18.39 15.17
N TRP A 380 27.40 -17.64 14.99
CA TRP A 380 26.48 -17.29 16.08
C TRP A 380 25.77 -18.51 16.67
N LEU A 381 25.26 -19.43 15.83
CA LEU A 381 24.59 -20.65 16.29
C LEU A 381 25.56 -21.54 17.09
N LEU A 382 26.80 -21.68 16.61
CA LEU A 382 27.85 -22.45 17.33
C LEU A 382 28.20 -21.79 18.67
N ASP A 383 28.31 -20.47 18.72
CA ASP A 383 28.55 -19.72 19.96
C ASP A 383 27.40 -19.86 20.97
N ARG A 384 26.18 -20.14 20.48
CA ARG A 384 24.98 -20.41 21.31
C ARG A 384 24.80 -21.90 21.66
N GLY A 385 25.75 -22.74 21.29
CA GLY A 385 25.81 -24.14 21.69
C GLY A 385 25.09 -25.11 20.74
N ALA A 386 24.81 -24.70 19.50
CA ALA A 386 24.33 -25.64 18.49
C ALA A 386 25.30 -26.82 18.32
N ASP A 387 24.79 -28.04 18.27
CA ASP A 387 25.59 -29.25 18.13
C ASP A 387 26.17 -29.38 16.71
N PRO A 388 27.48 -29.17 16.51
CA PRO A 388 28.11 -29.31 15.18
C PRO A 388 28.11 -30.76 14.67
N ASN A 389 27.78 -31.74 15.54
CA ASN A 389 27.76 -33.15 15.27
C ASN A 389 26.35 -33.75 15.12
N ALA A 390 25.31 -32.91 15.20
CA ALA A 390 23.94 -33.28 14.87
C ALA A 390 23.92 -33.89 13.46
N ALA A 391 23.16 -34.96 13.28
CA ALA A 391 23.07 -35.65 11.99
C ALA A 391 21.62 -35.64 11.46
N ASP A 392 21.49 -35.40 10.16
CA ASP A 392 20.23 -35.47 9.43
C ASP A 392 19.74 -36.90 9.21
N LYS A 393 18.63 -37.13 8.50
CA LYS A 393 18.12 -38.47 8.13
C LYS A 393 19.11 -39.31 7.30
N ASN A 394 20.07 -38.69 6.63
CA ASN A 394 21.10 -39.37 5.85
C ASN A 394 22.39 -39.63 6.66
N MET A 395 22.36 -39.31 7.97
CA MET A 395 23.52 -39.30 8.84
C MET A 395 24.60 -38.27 8.39
N GLU A 396 24.20 -37.28 7.64
CA GLU A 396 25.09 -36.17 7.28
C GLU A 396 25.10 -35.13 8.40
N THR A 397 26.29 -34.69 8.81
CA THR A 397 26.48 -33.56 9.75
C THR A 397 26.69 -32.27 8.98
N SER A 398 26.61 -31.14 9.65
CA SER A 398 26.89 -29.83 9.05
C SER A 398 28.27 -29.78 8.39
N LEU A 399 29.26 -30.56 8.90
CA LEU A 399 30.58 -30.67 8.28
C LEU A 399 30.54 -31.41 6.93
N HIS A 400 29.72 -32.44 6.76
CA HIS A 400 29.53 -33.08 5.45
C HIS A 400 28.93 -32.11 4.42
N VAL A 401 27.97 -31.30 4.86
CA VAL A 401 27.32 -30.29 4.01
C VAL A 401 28.30 -29.21 3.60
N SER A 402 29.09 -28.64 4.54
CA SER A 402 30.06 -27.56 4.26
C SER A 402 31.13 -27.97 3.25
N VAL A 403 31.57 -29.21 3.34
CA VAL A 403 32.61 -29.76 2.44
C VAL A 403 32.07 -30.00 1.02
N ARG A 404 30.80 -30.41 0.89
CA ARG A 404 30.15 -30.57 -0.41
C ARG A 404 30.06 -29.26 -1.18
N TRP A 405 29.79 -28.14 -0.50
CA TRP A 405 29.74 -26.80 -1.07
C TRP A 405 31.08 -26.10 -1.14
N ALA A 406 32.14 -26.75 -0.60
CA ALA A 406 33.51 -26.27 -0.60
C ALA A 406 33.73 -24.89 0.07
N ASP A 407 32.91 -24.53 1.06
CA ASP A 407 33.10 -23.30 1.83
C ASP A 407 34.11 -23.52 2.96
N ALA A 408 35.36 -23.06 2.72
CA ALA A 408 36.47 -23.21 3.67
C ALA A 408 36.26 -22.42 4.97
N ARG A 409 35.52 -21.30 4.94
CA ARG A 409 35.24 -20.46 6.14
C ARG A 409 34.28 -21.19 7.07
N VAL A 410 33.15 -21.64 6.52
CA VAL A 410 32.18 -22.43 7.28
C VAL A 410 32.83 -23.72 7.82
N THR A 411 33.60 -24.42 6.98
CA THR A 411 34.32 -25.63 7.39
C THR A 411 35.29 -25.34 8.57
N ALA A 412 36.03 -24.25 8.53
CA ALA A 412 36.93 -23.85 9.61
C ALA A 412 36.16 -23.48 10.90
N SER A 413 35.02 -22.82 10.81
CA SER A 413 34.17 -22.50 11.98
C SER A 413 33.65 -23.77 12.64
N LEU A 414 33.13 -24.72 11.85
CA LEU A 414 32.65 -26.02 12.37
C LEU A 414 33.76 -26.81 13.06
N LEU A 415 34.97 -26.87 12.46
CA LEU A 415 36.10 -27.59 13.04
C LEU A 415 36.57 -26.94 14.34
N ARG A 416 36.61 -25.60 14.43
CA ARG A 416 36.90 -24.88 15.68
C ARG A 416 35.89 -25.17 16.78
N ALA A 417 34.63 -25.36 16.41
CA ALA A 417 33.57 -25.73 17.33
C ALA A 417 33.51 -27.23 17.70
N GLY A 418 34.47 -28.04 17.25
CA GLY A 418 34.57 -29.45 17.59
C GLY A 418 33.75 -30.39 16.71
N ALA A 419 33.49 -30.02 15.45
CA ALA A 419 32.88 -30.94 14.49
C ALA A 419 33.75 -32.17 14.25
N SER A 420 33.18 -33.35 14.34
CA SER A 420 33.91 -34.61 14.16
C SER A 420 34.15 -34.90 12.68
N VAL A 421 35.43 -35.02 12.31
CA VAL A 421 35.88 -35.33 10.93
C VAL A 421 35.65 -36.78 10.51
N ASN A 422 35.36 -37.71 11.48
CA ASN A 422 35.23 -39.13 11.28
C ASN A 422 33.81 -39.68 11.32
N LYS A 423 32.79 -38.81 11.35
CA LYS A 423 31.39 -39.25 11.23
C LYS A 423 31.14 -39.83 9.83
N TYR A 424 30.27 -40.84 9.76
CA TYR A 424 29.91 -41.48 8.51
C TYR A 424 28.45 -41.14 8.11
N THR A 425 28.24 -40.88 6.84
CA THR A 425 26.88 -40.86 6.27
C THR A 425 26.32 -42.25 6.19
N LYS A 426 25.01 -42.44 5.87
CA LYS A 426 24.41 -43.76 5.59
C LYS A 426 25.11 -44.55 4.48
N ARG A 427 25.83 -43.83 3.59
CA ARG A 427 26.63 -44.46 2.50
C ARG A 427 28.06 -44.79 2.95
N GLY A 428 28.41 -44.65 4.22
CA GLY A 428 29.73 -44.89 4.75
C GLY A 428 30.79 -43.83 4.36
N LEU A 429 30.38 -42.64 3.96
CA LEU A 429 31.29 -41.59 3.53
C LEU A 429 31.57 -40.63 4.71
N THR A 430 32.85 -40.29 4.93
CA THR A 430 33.26 -39.22 5.84
C THR A 430 33.27 -37.87 5.12
N PRO A 431 33.35 -36.74 5.85
CA PRO A 431 33.56 -35.44 5.23
C PRO A 431 34.74 -35.39 4.26
N LEU A 432 35.84 -36.09 4.58
CA LEU A 432 37.01 -36.17 3.71
C LEU A 432 36.73 -36.91 2.40
N HIS A 433 35.96 -38.03 2.44
CA HIS A 433 35.52 -38.71 1.23
C HIS A 433 34.74 -37.80 0.29
N LEU A 434 33.83 -36.98 0.85
CA LEU A 434 33.05 -36.00 0.08
C LEU A 434 33.93 -34.88 -0.50
N ALA A 435 34.89 -34.39 0.27
CA ALA A 435 35.84 -33.37 -0.20
C ALA A 435 36.60 -33.81 -1.44
N VAL A 436 37.09 -35.04 -1.42
CA VAL A 436 37.89 -35.58 -2.52
C VAL A 436 37.02 -35.94 -3.74
N SER A 437 35.81 -36.51 -3.54
CA SER A 437 34.90 -36.83 -4.64
C SER A 437 34.35 -35.55 -5.31
N GLY A 438 34.20 -34.44 -4.58
CA GLY A 438 33.81 -33.13 -5.10
C GLY A 438 34.95 -32.39 -5.84
N ALA A 439 36.20 -32.77 -5.60
CA ALA A 439 37.40 -32.12 -6.20
C ALA A 439 37.48 -32.25 -7.73
N GLY A 440 36.76 -33.21 -8.32
CA GLY A 440 36.71 -33.42 -9.77
C GLY A 440 35.95 -32.31 -10.56
N ALA A 441 35.14 -31.48 -9.91
CA ALA A 441 34.27 -30.52 -10.59
C ALA A 441 34.69 -29.02 -10.42
N GLN A 442 35.44 -28.65 -9.34
CA GLN A 442 35.87 -27.24 -9.11
C GLN A 442 37.17 -27.19 -8.31
N SER A 443 38.30 -27.11 -9.00
CA SER A 443 39.64 -27.44 -8.52
C SER A 443 40.30 -26.56 -7.44
N ARG A 444 39.80 -25.36 -7.07
CA ARG A 444 40.43 -24.47 -6.07
C ARG A 444 39.78 -24.45 -4.69
N ALA A 445 38.45 -24.50 -4.64
CA ALA A 445 37.71 -24.46 -3.37
C ALA A 445 37.81 -25.78 -2.60
N SER A 446 37.83 -26.92 -3.30
CA SER A 446 37.98 -28.25 -2.73
C SER A 446 39.37 -28.46 -2.07
N ALA A 447 40.44 -27.91 -2.64
CA ALA A 447 41.76 -27.98 -2.08
C ALA A 447 41.88 -27.27 -0.72
N SER A 448 41.18 -26.15 -0.54
CA SER A 448 41.15 -25.41 0.73
C SER A 448 40.37 -26.19 1.82
N ALA A 449 39.25 -26.82 1.46
CA ALA A 449 38.49 -27.64 2.39
C ALA A 449 39.27 -28.90 2.82
N VAL A 450 39.97 -29.54 1.88
CA VAL A 450 40.88 -30.69 2.17
C VAL A 450 42.01 -30.26 3.08
N SER A 451 42.63 -29.10 2.84
CA SER A 451 43.66 -28.54 3.69
C SER A 451 43.17 -28.27 5.11
N SER A 452 41.96 -27.74 5.28
CA SER A 452 41.39 -27.50 6.59
C SER A 452 41.08 -28.82 7.34
N LEU A 453 40.60 -29.82 6.65
CA LEU A 453 40.34 -31.14 7.24
C LEU A 453 41.60 -31.90 7.61
N SER A 454 42.70 -31.73 6.84
CA SER A 454 44.00 -32.36 7.10
C SER A 454 44.66 -31.88 8.38
N VAL A 455 44.41 -30.66 8.83
CA VAL A 455 44.95 -30.10 10.08
C VAL A 455 44.26 -30.68 11.33
N TYR A 456 42.99 -31.05 11.22
CA TYR A 456 42.17 -31.54 12.35
C TYR A 456 41.86 -33.03 12.30
N GLY A 457 42.22 -33.73 11.21
CA GLY A 457 41.95 -35.16 11.01
C GLY A 457 43.05 -36.07 11.51
N ASP A 458 42.68 -37.33 11.80
CA ASP A 458 43.68 -38.37 12.12
C ASP A 458 44.60 -38.62 10.90
N PRO A 459 45.93 -38.51 11.05
CA PRO A 459 46.90 -38.73 9.97
C PRO A 459 46.77 -40.09 9.28
N VAL A 460 46.21 -41.09 9.97
CA VAL A 460 46.00 -42.47 9.44
C VAL A 460 44.90 -42.51 8.39
N SER A 461 43.83 -41.73 8.55
CA SER A 461 42.74 -41.61 7.56
C SER A 461 43.19 -40.93 6.28
N LEU A 462 44.15 -39.98 6.36
CA LEU A 462 44.77 -39.30 5.21
C LEU A 462 45.68 -40.26 4.43
N LEU A 463 46.45 -41.12 5.15
CA LEU A 463 47.38 -42.03 4.56
C LEU A 463 46.68 -43.18 3.82
N LEU A 464 45.59 -43.71 4.35
CA LEU A 464 44.74 -44.73 3.71
C LEU A 464 44.04 -44.27 2.43
N PHE A 465 43.97 -42.96 2.20
CA PHE A 465 43.34 -42.37 1.02
C PHE A 465 44.35 -41.98 -0.08
N LEU A 466 45.64 -41.89 0.26
CA LEU A 466 46.75 -41.63 -0.67
C LEU A 466 47.38 -42.91 -1.22
N ILE A 467 46.97 -44.10 -0.72
CA ILE A 467 47.29 -45.41 -1.23
C ILE A 467 46.10 -45.98 -2.00
#